data_64043bef4dc4456287f33f113ecef9b6
#
_entry.id   64043bef4dc4456287f33f113ecef9b6
#
_cell.length_a   1.000
_cell.length_b   1.000
_cell.length_c   1.000
_cell.angle_alpha   90.00
_cell.angle_beta   90.00
_cell.angle_gamma   90.00
#
_symmetry.space_group_name_H-M   'P 1'
#
loop_
_entity.id
_entity.type
_entity.pdbx_description
1 polymer ?
#
loop_
_entity_poly.entity_id
_entity_poly.type
_entity_poly.pdbx_seq_one_letter_code
_entity_poly.pdbx_strand_id
1 'polypeptide(L)'
;FTIFGAEKLKTYKIHAIAPKLNITIDHGIDFLEGDGDLDFDGQRVSIIDAINQFNKQNYIQLNDGVRTIINQSYIRKLERIFKKNKNKVSISFFDLPLIDELIGEKISNATFTRHREVFEGFNNLKSAKTQTPKVNAEMRNYQTQGFRWLDYLHTNKLGGCLADDMGLGKTLQAIALLSKIYPAEKMPTLIVMPKSLLFNWQNEITKFNPKLTCYCYYANDRDFDEARKHHLIFTTYAMVRNDVERFKGQEFYYVILDESQNIKNLNAQVTQAVMLLQAKHRLALSGTPIENNLSELYSLFRFLNPAMFGTINDFNHDYALPIQKNNDKDAIYTLRKKIYPFILRRLKKEVLKELPDQIEQELFVEMSDDQKRLYDQRRAYYHESLKREIAINGIQKSQFLFFQALTELRQIASVPESKSNNTIASPKVEMLIEYVADAVANDHKVIIFTNFIASIELIGEQLDKEGIDFVSMTGSTKDRQTLVDRFQNDSRCKVFLMTLKTGGVGLNLTAADTVFIFEPWWNRAAEMQGMNRAHRIGQTRKVMNYRIITKASIEEKILLLQQKKAELFENIIASDNASIKSLTENDIDFILG
;
A
#
# COMPACT_ATOMS: atom_id res chain seq x y z
N PHE A 1 -30.57 26.68 29.39
CA PHE A 1 -29.31 27.46 29.35
C PHE A 1 -29.65 28.95 29.48
N THR A 2 -29.26 29.59 30.56
CA THR A 2 -29.38 31.05 30.71
C THR A 2 -28.15 31.68 30.11
N ILE A 3 -28.29 32.43 29.00
CA ILE A 3 -27.19 33.14 28.33
C ILE A 3 -26.93 34.44 29.08
N PHE A 4 -25.85 34.50 29.86
CA PHE A 4 -25.37 35.73 30.49
C PHE A 4 -24.68 36.60 29.44
N GLY A 5 -25.14 37.87 29.31
CA GLY A 5 -24.54 38.85 28.38
C GLY A 5 -25.29 39.05 27.06
N ALA A 6 -26.50 38.55 26.92
CA ALA A 6 -27.36 38.75 25.73
C ALA A 6 -27.59 40.25 25.39
N GLU A 7 -27.52 41.13 26.37
CA GLU A 7 -27.61 42.57 26.15
C GLU A 7 -26.42 43.16 25.38
N LYS A 8 -25.23 42.60 25.56
CA LYS A 8 -24.01 42.97 24.78
C LYS A 8 -24.06 42.43 23.35
N LEU A 9 -24.84 41.40 23.08
CA LEU A 9 -25.03 40.85 21.72
C LEU A 9 -25.95 41.74 20.86
N LYS A 10 -26.83 42.57 21.46
CA LYS A 10 -27.69 43.51 20.73
C LYS A 10 -26.92 44.61 19.99
N THR A 11 -25.67 44.86 20.37
CA THR A 11 -24.77 45.80 19.69
C THR A 11 -24.06 45.19 18.48
N TYR A 12 -24.09 43.87 18.33
CA TYR A 12 -23.49 43.20 17.19
C TYR A 12 -24.59 42.63 16.30
N LYS A 13 -24.68 43.09 15.07
CA LYS A 13 -25.53 42.49 14.04
C LYS A 13 -24.91 41.15 13.67
N ILE A 14 -25.37 40.03 14.28
CA ILE A 14 -24.90 38.68 13.97
C ILE A 14 -25.97 38.00 13.12
N HIS A 15 -25.60 37.56 11.93
CA HIS A 15 -26.45 36.79 11.03
C HIS A 15 -25.85 35.39 10.85
N ALA A 16 -26.72 34.38 10.86
CA ALA A 16 -26.35 33.02 10.47
C ALA A 16 -26.92 32.78 9.07
N ILE A 17 -26.19 33.19 8.05
CA ILE A 17 -26.59 33.06 6.65
C ILE A 17 -25.68 32.01 5.99
N ALA A 18 -26.28 31.03 5.31
CA ALA A 18 -25.52 30.13 4.45
C ALA A 18 -25.12 30.86 3.17
N PRO A 19 -23.83 31.10 2.89
CA PRO A 19 -23.42 31.84 1.71
C PRO A 19 -23.64 31.01 0.44
N LYS A 20 -23.93 31.70 -0.65
CA LYS A 20 -23.85 31.13 -2.00
C LYS A 20 -22.43 31.23 -2.50
N LEU A 21 -21.88 30.12 -2.98
CA LEU A 21 -20.54 30.05 -3.54
C LEU A 21 -20.60 30.39 -5.04
N ASN A 22 -19.96 31.48 -5.44
CA ASN A 22 -19.82 31.88 -6.84
C ASN A 22 -18.37 31.68 -7.28
N ILE A 23 -18.16 31.02 -8.43
CA ILE A 23 -16.84 30.75 -8.98
C ILE A 23 -16.83 31.07 -10.47
N THR A 24 -15.86 31.89 -10.87
CA THR A 24 -15.57 32.18 -12.29
C THR A 24 -14.16 31.67 -12.56
N ILE A 25 -13.99 30.70 -13.47
CA ILE A 25 -12.73 30.02 -13.70
C ILE A 25 -12.25 30.24 -15.13
N ASP A 26 -10.95 30.54 -15.26
CA ASP A 26 -10.19 30.63 -16.49
C ASP A 26 -9.24 29.41 -16.63
N HIS A 27 -8.65 29.23 -17.78
CA HIS A 27 -7.78 28.08 -18.10
C HIS A 27 -6.41 28.18 -17.42
N GLY A 28 -5.99 27.05 -16.77
CA GLY A 28 -4.60 26.71 -16.39
C GLY A 28 -4.23 25.31 -16.89
N ILE A 29 -2.95 24.98 -16.96
CA ILE A 29 -2.49 23.69 -17.51
C ILE A 29 -2.74 22.54 -16.51
N ASP A 30 -2.46 22.76 -15.22
CA ASP A 30 -2.61 21.74 -14.15
C ASP A 30 -3.60 22.17 -13.04
N PHE A 31 -3.94 23.47 -12.99
CA PHE A 31 -4.85 24.06 -12.03
C PHE A 31 -5.85 24.95 -12.76
N LEU A 32 -7.07 24.92 -12.27
CA LEU A 32 -8.09 25.87 -12.69
C LEU A 32 -7.89 27.15 -11.86
N GLU A 33 -7.63 28.28 -12.50
CA GLU A 33 -7.44 29.56 -11.83
C GLU A 33 -8.63 30.46 -12.11
N GLY A 34 -9.05 31.22 -11.13
CA GLY A 34 -10.18 32.14 -11.31
C GLY A 34 -10.46 32.99 -10.09
N ASP A 35 -11.60 33.64 -10.13
CA ASP A 35 -12.14 34.39 -9.01
C ASP A 35 -13.24 33.58 -8.32
N GLY A 36 -13.25 33.63 -6.99
CA GLY A 36 -14.27 32.98 -6.20
C GLY A 36 -14.70 33.87 -5.04
N ASP A 37 -16.00 33.98 -4.86
CA ASP A 37 -16.58 34.75 -3.77
C ASP A 37 -17.72 33.97 -3.05
N LEU A 38 -17.93 34.33 -1.81
CA LEU A 38 -19.08 33.95 -1.00
C LEU A 38 -20.08 35.12 -1.01
N ASP A 39 -21.27 34.87 -1.50
CA ASP A 39 -22.37 35.83 -1.53
C ASP A 39 -23.28 35.64 -0.32
N PHE A 40 -23.39 36.67 0.49
CA PHE A 40 -24.23 36.79 1.67
C PHE A 40 -25.36 37.80 1.38
N ASP A 41 -26.44 37.33 0.75
CA ASP A 41 -27.59 38.17 0.39
C ASP A 41 -27.20 39.45 -0.39
N GLY A 42 -26.33 39.31 -1.40
CA GLY A 42 -25.86 40.40 -2.25
C GLY A 42 -24.54 41.04 -1.81
N GLN A 43 -24.01 40.70 -0.64
CA GLN A 43 -22.68 41.12 -0.20
C GLN A 43 -21.64 40.05 -0.49
N ARG A 44 -20.66 40.36 -1.33
CA ARG A 44 -19.64 39.41 -1.77
C ARG A 44 -18.34 39.60 -1.00
N VAL A 45 -17.80 38.47 -0.52
CA VAL A 45 -16.49 38.41 0.14
C VAL A 45 -15.66 37.34 -0.60
N SER A 46 -14.42 37.69 -0.97
CA SER A 46 -13.56 36.70 -1.64
C SER A 46 -13.37 35.46 -0.74
N ILE A 47 -13.29 34.26 -1.35
CA ILE A 47 -13.10 33.01 -0.60
C ILE A 47 -11.86 33.08 0.28
N ILE A 48 -10.76 33.65 -0.24
CA ILE A 48 -9.49 33.77 0.48
C ILE A 48 -9.63 34.71 1.68
N ASP A 49 -10.33 35.84 1.52
CA ASP A 49 -10.55 36.79 2.62
C ASP A 49 -11.49 36.19 3.67
N ALA A 50 -12.51 35.45 3.25
CA ALA A 50 -13.41 34.76 4.15
C ALA A 50 -12.66 33.72 5.01
N ILE A 51 -11.80 32.90 4.39
CA ILE A 51 -10.96 31.92 5.11
C ILE A 51 -10.01 32.65 6.07
N ASN A 52 -9.32 33.71 5.61
CA ASN A 52 -8.37 34.43 6.45
C ASN A 52 -9.04 35.12 7.64
N GLN A 53 -10.21 35.74 7.43
CA GLN A 53 -10.98 36.37 8.51
C GLN A 53 -11.45 35.32 9.53
N PHE A 54 -12.03 34.20 9.05
CA PHE A 54 -12.53 33.17 9.93
C PHE A 54 -11.41 32.53 10.78
N ASN A 55 -10.24 32.27 10.18
CA ASN A 55 -9.09 31.72 10.91
C ASN A 55 -8.54 32.70 11.99
N LYS A 56 -8.75 34.01 11.82
CA LYS A 56 -8.29 35.01 12.81
C LYS A 56 -9.30 35.26 13.93
N GLN A 57 -10.60 35.26 13.63
CA GLN A 57 -11.61 35.79 14.54
C GLN A 57 -12.90 34.94 14.66
N ASN A 58 -12.96 33.76 13.97
CA ASN A 58 -14.11 32.83 13.93
C ASN A 58 -15.42 33.45 13.39
N TYR A 59 -15.38 34.56 12.69
CA TYR A 59 -16.51 35.15 11.97
C TYR A 59 -15.99 35.87 10.72
N ILE A 60 -16.91 36.18 9.80
CA ILE A 60 -16.64 37.01 8.62
C ILE A 60 -17.33 38.32 8.81
N GLN A 61 -16.62 39.44 8.59
CA GLN A 61 -17.15 40.80 8.62
C GLN A 61 -17.52 41.23 7.21
N LEU A 62 -18.77 41.61 7.02
CA LEU A 62 -19.29 42.13 5.76
C LEU A 62 -19.05 43.63 5.65
N ASN A 63 -19.24 44.21 4.44
CA ASN A 63 -18.96 45.61 4.15
C ASN A 63 -19.79 46.62 4.96
N ASP A 64 -20.98 46.22 5.43
CA ASP A 64 -21.87 47.01 6.29
C ASP A 64 -21.58 46.89 7.79
N GLY A 65 -20.47 46.22 8.13
CA GLY A 65 -20.08 45.95 9.52
C GLY A 65 -20.84 44.80 10.19
N VAL A 66 -21.73 44.13 9.48
CA VAL A 66 -22.42 42.92 9.95
C VAL A 66 -21.40 41.79 10.10
N ARG A 67 -21.48 41.01 11.19
CA ARG A 67 -20.68 39.84 11.44
C ARG A 67 -21.52 38.61 11.15
N THR A 68 -21.01 37.74 10.28
CA THR A 68 -21.67 36.47 9.96
C THR A 68 -20.87 35.29 10.50
N ILE A 69 -21.58 34.33 11.08
CA ILE A 69 -21.00 33.08 11.58
C ILE A 69 -21.27 32.02 10.54
N ILE A 70 -20.23 31.35 10.13
CA ILE A 70 -20.28 30.23 9.20
C ILE A 70 -19.89 28.94 9.93
N ASN A 71 -20.41 27.82 9.47
CA ASN A 71 -19.99 26.50 9.97
C ASN A 71 -18.49 26.27 9.72
N GLN A 72 -17.75 25.96 10.77
CA GLN A 72 -16.32 25.69 10.71
C GLN A 72 -15.96 24.58 9.71
N SER A 73 -16.78 23.52 9.63
CA SER A 73 -16.59 22.42 8.66
C SER A 73 -16.68 22.94 7.22
N TYR A 74 -17.59 23.89 6.92
CA TYR A 74 -17.72 24.47 5.59
C TYR A 74 -16.46 25.29 5.22
N ILE A 75 -15.97 26.16 6.11
CA ILE A 75 -14.73 26.92 5.87
C ILE A 75 -13.53 26.00 5.66
N ARG A 76 -13.40 24.94 6.46
CA ARG A 76 -12.33 23.95 6.28
C ARG A 76 -12.41 23.23 4.92
N LYS A 77 -13.62 22.94 4.43
CA LYS A 77 -13.80 22.40 3.07
C LYS A 77 -13.34 23.38 2.00
N LEU A 78 -13.70 24.65 2.14
CA LEU A 78 -13.22 25.70 1.23
C LEU A 78 -11.69 25.81 1.25
N GLU A 79 -11.07 25.82 2.42
CA GLU A 79 -9.62 25.92 2.59
C GLU A 79 -8.85 24.76 1.94
N ARG A 80 -9.41 23.54 2.00
CA ARG A 80 -8.85 22.36 1.34
C ARG A 80 -8.89 22.44 -0.18
N ILE A 81 -9.97 22.96 -0.74
CA ILE A 81 -10.23 23.00 -2.18
C ILE A 81 -9.59 24.23 -2.84
N PHE A 82 -9.75 25.39 -2.22
CA PHE A 82 -9.35 26.66 -2.78
C PHE A 82 -7.99 27.11 -2.24
N LYS A 83 -6.99 27.13 -3.10
CA LYS A 83 -5.64 27.59 -2.74
C LYS A 83 -5.38 28.98 -3.31
N LYS A 84 -4.67 29.81 -2.57
CA LYS A 84 -4.28 31.16 -3.01
C LYS A 84 -3.14 31.05 -4.02
N ASN A 85 -3.34 31.63 -5.21
CA ASN A 85 -2.27 31.83 -6.19
C ASN A 85 -2.24 33.32 -6.59
N LYS A 86 -1.29 34.09 -6.02
CA LYS A 86 -1.22 35.56 -6.16
C LYS A 86 -2.55 36.20 -5.73
N ASN A 87 -3.28 36.82 -6.67
CA ASN A 87 -4.59 37.47 -6.45
C ASN A 87 -5.78 36.58 -6.89
N LYS A 88 -5.54 35.37 -7.37
CA LYS A 88 -6.56 34.42 -7.84
C LYS A 88 -6.69 33.21 -6.93
N VAL A 89 -7.80 32.53 -7.07
CA VAL A 89 -8.04 31.26 -6.46
C VAL A 89 -7.60 30.16 -7.42
N SER A 90 -6.83 29.18 -6.91
CA SER A 90 -6.41 28.01 -7.66
C SER A 90 -7.14 26.77 -7.14
N ILE A 91 -7.64 25.96 -8.05
CA ILE A 91 -8.39 24.74 -7.76
C ILE A 91 -7.72 23.59 -8.52
N SER A 92 -7.49 22.47 -7.84
CA SER A 92 -7.02 21.26 -8.52
C SER A 92 -8.14 20.64 -9.36
N PHE A 93 -7.80 20.14 -10.57
CA PHE A 93 -8.69 19.31 -11.38
C PHE A 93 -9.34 18.18 -10.55
N PHE A 94 -8.60 17.61 -9.63
CA PHE A 94 -9.03 16.50 -8.78
C PHE A 94 -10.04 16.88 -7.69
N ASP A 95 -10.28 18.18 -7.46
CA ASP A 95 -11.27 18.69 -6.50
C ASP A 95 -12.64 18.96 -7.12
N LEU A 96 -12.78 18.85 -8.44
CA LEU A 96 -14.04 19.11 -9.15
C LEU A 96 -15.26 18.36 -8.59
N PRO A 97 -15.17 17.05 -8.25
CA PRO A 97 -16.32 16.34 -7.66
C PRO A 97 -16.75 16.89 -6.30
N LEU A 98 -15.85 17.57 -5.58
CA LEU A 98 -16.13 18.21 -4.29
C LEU A 98 -16.76 19.59 -4.46
N ILE A 99 -16.38 20.31 -5.50
CA ILE A 99 -16.93 21.63 -5.82
C ILE A 99 -18.40 21.49 -6.23
N ASP A 100 -18.73 20.53 -7.07
CA ASP A 100 -20.12 20.27 -7.48
C ASP A 100 -21.04 20.00 -6.28
N GLU A 101 -20.51 19.35 -5.24
CA GLU A 101 -21.24 19.11 -4.00
C GLU A 101 -21.40 20.37 -3.15
N LEU A 102 -20.38 21.25 -3.12
CA LEU A 102 -20.41 22.49 -2.34
C LEU A 102 -21.37 23.53 -2.92
N ILE A 103 -21.50 23.57 -4.23
CA ILE A 103 -22.32 24.58 -4.91
C ILE A 103 -23.79 24.18 -4.95
N GLY A 104 -24.10 22.87 -4.87
CA GLY A 104 -25.47 22.35 -4.97
C GLY A 104 -26.14 22.54 -6.34
N GLU A 105 -25.51 23.31 -7.23
CA GLU A 105 -25.94 23.56 -8.61
C GLU A 105 -24.78 23.27 -9.57
N LYS A 106 -25.08 22.76 -10.77
CA LYS A 106 -24.04 22.49 -11.77
C LYS A 106 -23.53 23.80 -12.37
N ILE A 107 -22.22 24.06 -12.24
CA ILE A 107 -21.59 25.20 -12.92
C ILE A 107 -21.66 24.96 -14.44
N SER A 108 -22.27 25.89 -15.16
CA SER A 108 -22.46 25.80 -16.63
C SER A 108 -21.32 26.46 -17.42
N ASN A 109 -20.06 26.14 -17.09
CA ASN A 109 -18.90 26.60 -17.88
C ASN A 109 -18.37 25.42 -18.72
N ALA A 110 -18.01 25.67 -19.99
CA ALA A 110 -17.55 24.64 -20.93
C ALA A 110 -16.35 23.84 -20.42
N THR A 111 -15.42 24.49 -19.71
CA THR A 111 -14.25 23.85 -19.10
C THR A 111 -14.64 22.89 -17.98
N PHE A 112 -15.52 23.33 -17.09
CA PHE A 112 -16.07 22.47 -16.03
C PHE A 112 -16.83 21.29 -16.58
N THR A 113 -17.63 21.50 -17.62
CA THR A 113 -18.41 20.43 -18.27
C THR A 113 -17.49 19.36 -18.81
N ARG A 114 -16.46 19.73 -19.58
CA ARG A 114 -15.49 18.78 -20.14
C ARG A 114 -14.74 17.99 -19.06
N HIS A 115 -14.30 18.64 -17.99
CA HIS A 115 -13.60 17.98 -16.90
C HIS A 115 -14.54 17.11 -16.04
N ARG A 116 -15.80 17.55 -15.88
CA ARG A 116 -16.84 16.75 -15.20
C ARG A 116 -17.13 15.45 -15.98
N GLU A 117 -17.21 15.51 -17.32
CA GLU A 117 -17.38 14.33 -18.17
C GLU A 117 -16.32 13.27 -17.91
N VAL A 118 -15.07 13.66 -17.57
CA VAL A 118 -14.02 12.74 -17.20
C VAL A 118 -14.35 12.00 -15.90
N PHE A 119 -14.92 12.68 -14.89
CA PHE A 119 -15.31 12.01 -13.64
C PHE A 119 -16.60 11.19 -13.80
N GLU A 120 -17.58 11.66 -14.55
CA GLU A 120 -18.81 10.93 -14.87
C GLU A 120 -18.50 9.67 -15.70
N GLY A 121 -17.49 9.72 -16.57
CA GLY A 121 -17.02 8.58 -17.36
C GLY A 121 -16.54 7.39 -16.52
N PHE A 122 -15.97 7.62 -15.35
CA PHE A 122 -15.62 6.53 -14.42
C PHE A 122 -16.85 5.73 -13.98
N ASN A 123 -18.00 6.36 -13.82
CA ASN A 123 -19.24 5.69 -13.44
C ASN A 123 -19.80 4.83 -14.58
N ASN A 124 -19.50 5.17 -15.82
CA ASN A 124 -20.02 4.52 -17.03
C ASN A 124 -19.13 3.38 -17.56
N LEU A 125 -17.96 3.12 -16.94
CA LEU A 125 -17.00 2.12 -17.40
C LEU A 125 -17.56 0.69 -17.46
N LYS A 126 -18.53 0.35 -16.61
CA LYS A 126 -19.15 -0.98 -16.59
C LYS A 126 -19.90 -1.28 -17.90
N SER A 127 -20.51 -0.28 -18.50
CA SER A 127 -21.31 -0.38 -19.74
C SER A 127 -20.50 -0.06 -21.01
N ALA A 128 -19.26 0.44 -20.88
CA ALA A 128 -18.44 0.83 -22.02
C ALA A 128 -18.11 -0.38 -22.92
N LYS A 129 -18.39 -0.25 -24.23
CA LYS A 129 -18.03 -1.24 -25.25
C LYS A 129 -16.58 -1.00 -25.74
N THR A 130 -15.60 -1.14 -24.86
CA THR A 130 -14.19 -1.05 -25.27
C THR A 130 -13.74 -2.39 -25.84
N GLN A 131 -13.19 -2.38 -27.03
CA GLN A 131 -12.64 -3.59 -27.64
C GLN A 131 -11.38 -4.02 -26.90
N THR A 132 -11.39 -5.24 -26.36
CA THR A 132 -10.21 -5.81 -25.71
C THR A 132 -9.14 -6.15 -26.75
N PRO A 133 -7.87 -5.85 -26.48
CA PRO A 133 -6.78 -6.23 -27.36
C PRO A 133 -6.61 -7.75 -27.43
N LYS A 134 -6.05 -8.24 -28.52
CA LYS A 134 -5.73 -9.66 -28.66
C LYS A 134 -4.52 -10.00 -27.80
N VAL A 135 -4.76 -10.71 -26.72
CA VAL A 135 -3.74 -11.37 -25.88
C VAL A 135 -4.00 -12.88 -25.91
N ASN A 136 -2.95 -13.68 -25.71
CA ASN A 136 -3.06 -15.15 -25.69
C ASN A 136 -3.65 -15.65 -24.36
N ALA A 137 -4.76 -15.06 -23.95
CA ALA A 137 -5.49 -15.43 -22.74
C ALA A 137 -6.95 -14.99 -22.86
N GLU A 138 -7.84 -15.77 -22.28
CA GLU A 138 -9.22 -15.37 -22.05
C GLU A 138 -9.28 -14.56 -20.74
N MET A 139 -9.53 -13.25 -20.89
CA MET A 139 -9.67 -12.36 -19.73
C MET A 139 -11.04 -12.55 -19.08
N ARG A 140 -11.01 -12.72 -17.75
CA ARG A 140 -12.23 -12.80 -16.94
C ARG A 140 -12.97 -11.44 -16.94
N ASN A 141 -14.26 -11.46 -16.65
CA ASN A 141 -15.09 -10.24 -16.67
C ASN A 141 -14.48 -9.09 -15.85
N TYR A 142 -13.99 -9.36 -14.65
CA TYR A 142 -13.38 -8.33 -13.83
C TYR A 142 -12.05 -7.84 -14.42
N GLN A 143 -11.25 -8.71 -15.06
CA GLN A 143 -10.01 -8.30 -15.75
C GLN A 143 -10.31 -7.41 -16.95
N THR A 144 -11.36 -7.73 -17.70
CA THR A 144 -11.85 -6.87 -18.78
C THR A 144 -12.32 -5.51 -18.27
N GLN A 145 -13.00 -5.46 -17.13
CA GLN A 145 -13.35 -4.19 -16.47
C GLN A 145 -12.12 -3.41 -16.01
N GLY A 146 -11.11 -4.09 -15.46
CA GLY A 146 -9.85 -3.47 -15.08
C GLY A 146 -9.09 -2.92 -16.29
N PHE A 147 -9.06 -3.66 -17.40
CA PHE A 147 -8.50 -3.16 -18.66
C PHE A 147 -9.25 -1.90 -19.15
N ARG A 148 -10.59 -1.87 -19.10
CA ARG A 148 -11.37 -0.68 -19.49
C ARG A 148 -11.04 0.53 -18.62
N TRP A 149 -10.86 0.32 -17.32
CA TRP A 149 -10.46 1.37 -16.41
C TRP A 149 -9.04 1.87 -16.71
N LEU A 150 -8.08 0.98 -16.97
CA LEU A 150 -6.72 1.35 -17.40
C LEU A 150 -6.73 2.12 -18.72
N ASP A 151 -7.53 1.68 -19.68
CA ASP A 151 -7.70 2.33 -20.98
C ASP A 151 -8.33 3.72 -20.86
N TYR A 152 -9.27 3.87 -19.95
CA TYR A 152 -9.89 5.15 -19.64
C TYR A 152 -8.90 6.14 -19.02
N LEU A 153 -8.11 5.69 -18.06
CA LEU A 153 -7.02 6.49 -17.49
C LEU A 153 -6.01 6.91 -18.57
N HIS A 154 -5.63 5.97 -19.43
CA HIS A 154 -4.71 6.23 -20.55
C HIS A 154 -5.25 7.32 -21.48
N THR A 155 -6.49 7.19 -21.92
CA THR A 155 -7.15 8.14 -22.84
C THR A 155 -7.23 9.55 -22.26
N ASN A 156 -7.44 9.66 -20.94
CA ASN A 156 -7.55 10.93 -20.23
C ASN A 156 -6.21 11.42 -19.63
N LYS A 157 -5.10 10.75 -19.90
CA LYS A 157 -3.74 11.08 -19.38
C LYS A 157 -3.67 11.14 -17.85
N LEU A 158 -4.38 10.26 -17.18
CA LEU A 158 -4.47 10.18 -15.73
C LEU A 158 -3.66 8.99 -15.22
N GLY A 159 -2.98 9.17 -14.09
CA GLY A 159 -2.32 8.07 -13.39
C GLY A 159 -3.27 7.34 -12.45
N GLY A 160 -3.07 6.03 -12.27
CA GLY A 160 -3.88 5.24 -11.35
C GLY A 160 -3.13 4.08 -10.73
N CYS A 161 -3.72 3.52 -9.67
CA CYS A 161 -3.22 2.34 -8.97
C CYS A 161 -4.18 1.17 -9.14
N LEU A 162 -3.73 0.12 -9.83
CA LEU A 162 -4.45 -1.16 -9.88
C LEU A 162 -4.10 -1.95 -8.61
N ALA A 163 -5.00 -1.89 -7.65
CA ALA A 163 -4.81 -2.36 -6.28
C ALA A 163 -5.57 -3.67 -5.98
N ASP A 164 -5.85 -4.46 -7.01
CA ASP A 164 -6.50 -5.77 -6.91
C ASP A 164 -5.73 -6.69 -5.97
N ASP A 165 -6.45 -7.55 -5.26
CA ASP A 165 -5.84 -8.60 -4.44
C ASP A 165 -4.82 -9.41 -5.24
N MET A 166 -3.84 -9.97 -4.54
CA MET A 166 -2.82 -10.82 -5.17
C MET A 166 -3.45 -12.03 -5.86
N GLY A 167 -2.94 -12.35 -7.06
CA GLY A 167 -3.43 -13.46 -7.86
C GLY A 167 -4.64 -13.15 -8.75
N LEU A 168 -5.15 -11.91 -8.76
CA LEU A 168 -6.22 -11.48 -9.67
C LEU A 168 -5.73 -11.10 -11.09
N GLY A 169 -4.44 -11.28 -11.38
CA GLY A 169 -3.89 -11.05 -12.73
C GLY A 169 -3.70 -9.57 -13.08
N LYS A 170 -3.15 -8.77 -12.14
CA LYS A 170 -2.77 -7.37 -12.41
C LYS A 170 -1.83 -7.25 -13.59
N THR A 171 -0.83 -8.14 -13.68
CA THR A 171 0.14 -8.17 -14.78
C THR A 171 -0.54 -8.40 -16.12
N LEU A 172 -1.48 -9.36 -16.22
CA LEU A 172 -2.24 -9.60 -17.45
C LEU A 172 -3.05 -8.36 -17.88
N GLN A 173 -3.69 -7.67 -16.94
CA GLN A 173 -4.44 -6.44 -17.25
C GLN A 173 -3.50 -5.32 -17.75
N ALA A 174 -2.31 -5.17 -17.18
CA ALA A 174 -1.29 -4.24 -17.65
C ALA A 174 -0.75 -4.64 -19.05
N ILE A 175 -0.48 -5.93 -19.27
CA ILE A 175 -0.07 -6.45 -20.58
C ILE A 175 -1.16 -6.20 -21.63
N ALA A 176 -2.43 -6.35 -21.31
CA ALA A 176 -3.53 -6.03 -22.22
C ALA A 176 -3.52 -4.55 -22.62
N LEU A 177 -3.31 -3.63 -21.68
CA LEU A 177 -3.15 -2.21 -21.99
C LEU A 177 -1.95 -1.97 -22.93
N LEU A 178 -0.78 -2.51 -22.61
CA LEU A 178 0.43 -2.37 -23.43
C LEU A 178 0.25 -2.98 -24.83
N SER A 179 -0.50 -4.09 -24.93
CA SER A 179 -0.82 -4.73 -26.20
C SER A 179 -1.73 -3.88 -27.11
N LYS A 180 -2.55 -3.01 -26.53
CA LYS A 180 -3.31 -2.00 -27.27
C LYS A 180 -2.44 -0.86 -27.77
N ILE A 181 -1.46 -0.45 -26.99
CA ILE A 181 -0.60 0.73 -27.24
C ILE A 181 0.45 0.46 -28.30
N TYR A 182 1.18 -0.64 -28.17
CA TYR A 182 2.41 -0.89 -28.93
C TYR A 182 2.29 -1.25 -30.42
N PRO A 183 1.16 -1.50 -31.03
CA PRO A 183 1.10 -1.43 -32.48
C PRO A 183 1.42 -0.06 -33.06
N ALA A 184 1.16 1.03 -32.30
CA ALA A 184 1.28 2.41 -32.77
C ALA A 184 2.40 3.22 -32.11
N GLU A 185 2.77 2.90 -30.86
CA GLU A 185 3.74 3.68 -30.08
C GLU A 185 5.16 3.16 -30.29
N LYS A 186 6.13 4.10 -30.33
CA LYS A 186 7.57 3.80 -30.51
C LYS A 186 8.40 4.08 -29.25
N MET A 187 7.91 4.92 -28.35
CA MET A 187 8.61 5.22 -27.11
C MET A 187 8.55 4.04 -26.14
N PRO A 188 9.66 3.69 -25.47
CA PRO A 188 9.69 2.56 -24.55
C PRO A 188 8.84 2.83 -23.30
N THR A 189 8.28 1.76 -22.75
CA THR A 189 7.70 1.73 -21.41
C THR A 189 8.72 1.18 -20.41
N LEU A 190 8.93 1.89 -19.30
CA LEU A 190 9.74 1.43 -18.19
C LEU A 190 8.88 0.74 -17.14
N ILE A 191 9.20 -0.50 -16.79
CA ILE A 191 8.53 -1.25 -15.73
C ILE A 191 9.52 -1.49 -14.60
N VAL A 192 9.26 -0.86 -13.45
CA VAL A 192 10.13 -0.90 -12.27
C VAL A 192 9.51 -1.87 -11.25
N MET A 193 10.29 -2.86 -10.82
CA MET A 193 9.79 -3.93 -9.97
C MET A 193 10.86 -4.47 -9.01
N PRO A 194 10.52 -5.23 -7.97
CA PRO A 194 11.48 -6.03 -7.22
C PRO A 194 12.18 -7.06 -8.11
N LYS A 195 13.47 -7.33 -7.81
CA LYS A 195 14.30 -8.29 -8.57
C LYS A 195 13.61 -9.62 -8.85
N SER A 196 12.89 -10.14 -7.88
CA SER A 196 12.22 -11.44 -7.96
C SER A 196 11.07 -11.49 -8.98
N LEU A 197 10.58 -10.34 -9.44
CA LEU A 197 9.51 -10.26 -10.43
C LEU A 197 10.02 -10.17 -11.88
N LEU A 198 11.29 -9.86 -12.10
CA LEU A 198 11.84 -9.70 -13.45
C LEU A 198 11.54 -10.90 -14.35
N PHE A 199 11.84 -12.10 -13.84
CA PHE A 199 11.62 -13.34 -14.57
C PHE A 199 10.11 -13.62 -14.79
N ASN A 200 9.29 -13.35 -13.78
CA ASN A 200 7.84 -13.54 -13.90
C ASN A 200 7.23 -12.66 -15.00
N TRP A 201 7.63 -11.38 -15.09
CA TRP A 201 7.18 -10.49 -16.14
C TRP A 201 7.61 -10.94 -17.53
N GLN A 202 8.86 -11.41 -17.69
CA GLN A 202 9.34 -11.96 -18.97
C GLN A 202 8.50 -13.15 -19.41
N ASN A 203 8.23 -14.09 -18.51
CA ASN A 203 7.40 -15.26 -18.78
C ASN A 203 5.95 -14.89 -19.13
N GLU A 204 5.36 -13.93 -18.42
CA GLU A 204 4.00 -13.48 -18.70
C GLU A 204 3.92 -12.76 -20.05
N ILE A 205 4.90 -11.95 -20.43
CA ILE A 205 4.97 -11.35 -21.77
C ILE A 205 5.08 -12.44 -22.85
N THR A 206 5.99 -13.37 -22.70
CA THR A 206 6.16 -14.49 -23.65
C THR A 206 4.88 -15.30 -23.81
N LYS A 207 4.17 -15.52 -22.70
CA LYS A 207 2.90 -16.28 -22.68
C LYS A 207 1.75 -15.51 -23.32
N PHE A 208 1.55 -14.25 -22.94
CA PHE A 208 0.33 -13.51 -23.27
C PHE A 208 0.46 -12.65 -24.51
N ASN A 209 1.63 -12.08 -24.79
CA ASN A 209 1.88 -11.36 -26.04
C ASN A 209 3.38 -11.36 -26.43
N PRO A 210 3.88 -12.41 -27.08
CA PRO A 210 5.29 -12.52 -27.47
C PRO A 210 5.73 -11.49 -28.53
N LYS A 211 4.82 -10.69 -29.09
CA LYS A 211 5.16 -9.60 -30.02
C LYS A 211 5.71 -8.37 -29.32
N LEU A 212 5.48 -8.22 -28.01
CA LEU A 212 6.07 -7.17 -27.21
C LEU A 212 7.54 -7.49 -26.94
N THR A 213 8.45 -6.74 -27.55
CA THR A 213 9.88 -6.90 -27.30
C THR A 213 10.22 -6.33 -25.92
N CYS A 214 11.02 -7.06 -25.16
CA CYS A 214 11.41 -6.65 -23.81
C CYS A 214 12.92 -6.78 -23.59
N TYR A 215 13.48 -5.87 -22.82
CA TYR A 215 14.87 -5.86 -22.40
C TYR A 215 14.96 -5.81 -20.87
N CYS A 216 15.77 -6.70 -20.28
CA CYS A 216 16.01 -6.70 -18.84
C CYS A 216 17.23 -5.84 -18.51
N TYR A 217 17.01 -4.61 -18.10
CA TYR A 217 18.06 -3.70 -17.65
C TYR A 217 18.44 -3.99 -16.20
N TYR A 218 19.29 -4.98 -16.01
CA TYR A 218 19.71 -5.46 -14.69
C TYR A 218 21.13 -6.05 -14.74
N ALA A 219 21.84 -6.05 -13.61
CA ALA A 219 23.23 -6.52 -13.44
C ALA A 219 24.27 -5.66 -14.16
N ASN A 220 25.47 -6.24 -14.42
CA ASN A 220 26.62 -5.47 -14.92
C ASN A 220 26.62 -5.30 -16.45
N ASP A 221 25.99 -6.22 -17.18
CA ASP A 221 25.99 -6.24 -18.65
C ASP A 221 24.85 -5.41 -19.26
N ARG A 222 24.29 -4.46 -18.48
CA ARG A 222 23.17 -3.63 -18.92
C ARG A 222 23.61 -2.55 -19.91
N ASP A 223 22.97 -2.53 -21.07
CA ASP A 223 23.13 -1.50 -22.09
C ASP A 223 21.84 -0.68 -22.21
N PHE A 224 21.93 0.63 -21.95
CA PHE A 224 20.77 1.51 -22.00
C PHE A 224 20.37 1.88 -23.42
N ASP A 225 21.33 1.96 -24.35
CA ASP A 225 21.07 2.28 -25.75
C ASP A 225 20.40 1.09 -26.45
N GLU A 226 20.74 -0.13 -26.09
CA GLU A 226 20.04 -1.31 -26.54
C GLU A 226 18.65 -1.40 -25.91
N ALA A 227 18.53 -1.13 -24.61
CA ALA A 227 17.25 -1.17 -23.91
C ALA A 227 16.19 -0.27 -24.57
N ARG A 228 16.57 0.93 -25.03
CA ARG A 228 15.65 1.90 -25.69
C ARG A 228 15.08 1.43 -27.02
N LYS A 229 15.64 0.41 -27.65
CA LYS A 229 15.14 -0.16 -28.90
C LYS A 229 13.95 -1.12 -28.70
N HIS A 230 13.67 -1.49 -27.45
CA HIS A 230 12.62 -2.42 -27.11
C HIS A 230 11.34 -1.69 -26.65
N HIS A 231 10.19 -2.35 -26.79
CA HIS A 231 8.92 -1.81 -26.32
C HIS A 231 8.90 -1.64 -24.80
N LEU A 232 9.45 -2.65 -24.08
CA LEU A 232 9.39 -2.71 -22.62
C LEU A 232 10.81 -2.85 -22.05
N ILE A 233 11.13 -1.99 -21.09
CA ILE A 233 12.37 -2.05 -20.30
C ILE A 233 12.00 -2.50 -18.89
N PHE A 234 12.49 -3.67 -18.48
CA PHE A 234 12.32 -4.17 -17.12
C PHE A 234 13.54 -3.81 -16.28
N THR A 235 13.30 -3.24 -15.13
CA THR A 235 14.38 -2.89 -14.20
C THR A 235 13.93 -2.98 -12.75
N THR A 236 14.88 -2.81 -11.83
CA THR A 236 14.58 -2.83 -10.40
C THR A 236 14.66 -1.43 -9.80
N TYR A 237 13.98 -1.24 -8.68
CA TYR A 237 14.06 -0.02 -7.89
C TYR A 237 15.50 0.39 -7.55
N ALA A 238 16.36 -0.61 -7.26
CA ALA A 238 17.76 -0.36 -6.98
C ALA A 238 18.54 0.15 -8.22
N MET A 239 18.24 -0.38 -9.42
CA MET A 239 18.87 0.06 -10.66
C MET A 239 18.44 1.48 -11.03
N VAL A 240 17.15 1.82 -10.87
CA VAL A 240 16.66 3.20 -11.05
C VAL A 240 17.43 4.18 -10.16
N ARG A 241 17.64 3.82 -8.87
CA ARG A 241 18.43 4.65 -7.96
C ARG A 241 19.90 4.77 -8.40
N ASN A 242 20.52 3.66 -8.78
CA ASN A 242 21.94 3.63 -9.09
C ASN A 242 22.27 4.36 -10.41
N ASP A 243 21.39 4.27 -11.40
CA ASP A 243 21.59 4.83 -12.74
C ASP A 243 20.62 6.00 -13.01
N VAL A 244 20.22 6.74 -11.96
CA VAL A 244 19.19 7.79 -12.03
C VAL A 244 19.48 8.85 -13.09
N GLU A 245 20.74 9.21 -13.32
CA GLU A 245 21.15 10.20 -14.31
C GLU A 245 20.77 9.78 -15.74
N ARG A 246 20.88 8.48 -16.06
CA ARG A 246 20.49 7.92 -17.36
C ARG A 246 18.97 7.90 -17.51
N PHE A 247 18.27 7.43 -16.48
CA PHE A 247 16.82 7.31 -16.53
C PHE A 247 16.10 8.67 -16.56
N LYS A 248 16.56 9.67 -15.82
CA LYS A 248 15.93 11.01 -15.81
C LYS A 248 16.09 11.77 -17.13
N GLY A 249 17.14 11.44 -17.93
CA GLY A 249 17.37 12.03 -19.24
C GLY A 249 16.53 11.44 -20.36
N GLN A 250 15.76 10.36 -20.08
CA GLN A 250 14.89 9.68 -21.03
C GLN A 250 13.43 9.91 -20.69
N GLU A 251 12.65 10.36 -21.67
CA GLU A 251 11.19 10.33 -21.55
C GLU A 251 10.66 8.96 -21.95
N PHE A 252 9.80 8.38 -21.10
CA PHE A 252 9.13 7.10 -21.33
C PHE A 252 7.67 7.31 -21.74
N TYR A 253 7.12 6.37 -22.50
CA TYR A 253 5.70 6.40 -22.77
C TYR A 253 4.88 6.10 -21.51
N TYR A 254 5.23 5.02 -20.82
CA TYR A 254 4.76 4.70 -19.49
C TYR A 254 5.91 4.51 -18.50
N VAL A 255 5.70 4.89 -17.26
CA VAL A 255 6.42 4.33 -16.11
C VAL A 255 5.41 3.54 -15.28
N ILE A 256 5.63 2.23 -15.18
CA ILE A 256 4.80 1.31 -14.41
C ILE A 256 5.61 0.86 -13.19
N LEU A 257 5.05 1.04 -11.99
CA LEU A 257 5.64 0.54 -10.75
C LEU A 257 4.90 -0.72 -10.32
N ASP A 258 5.57 -1.86 -10.30
CA ASP A 258 5.02 -3.07 -9.69
C ASP A 258 5.49 -3.19 -8.23
N GLU A 259 4.61 -3.67 -7.35
CA GLU A 259 4.76 -3.63 -5.89
C GLU A 259 5.12 -2.20 -5.44
N SER A 260 4.24 -1.25 -5.78
CA SER A 260 4.48 0.19 -5.61
C SER A 260 4.68 0.63 -4.16
N GLN A 261 4.41 -0.21 -3.16
CA GLN A 261 4.78 0.06 -1.76
C GLN A 261 6.30 0.23 -1.55
N ASN A 262 7.13 -0.08 -2.55
CA ASN A 262 8.57 0.22 -2.50
C ASN A 262 8.88 1.73 -2.49
N ILE A 263 7.95 2.59 -2.91
CA ILE A 263 8.10 4.04 -2.87
C ILE A 263 7.34 4.71 -1.71
N LYS A 264 6.93 3.98 -0.69
CA LYS A 264 6.13 4.50 0.42
C LYS A 264 6.83 5.58 1.28
N ASN A 265 8.13 5.58 1.33
CA ASN A 265 8.92 6.54 2.10
C ASN A 265 9.51 7.62 1.19
N LEU A 266 8.97 8.84 1.27
CA LEU A 266 9.41 10.00 0.47
C LEU A 266 10.90 10.35 0.61
N ASN A 267 11.48 10.10 1.79
CA ASN A 267 12.88 10.41 2.07
C ASN A 267 13.84 9.31 1.61
N ALA A 268 13.33 8.18 1.16
CA ALA A 268 14.17 7.11 0.64
C ALA A 268 14.78 7.50 -0.71
N GLN A 269 16.07 7.25 -0.91
CA GLN A 269 16.77 7.53 -2.18
C GLN A 269 16.09 6.86 -3.37
N VAL A 270 15.53 5.66 -3.18
CA VAL A 270 14.78 4.95 -4.22
C VAL A 270 13.54 5.73 -4.65
N THR A 271 12.78 6.23 -3.67
CA THR A 271 11.57 7.03 -3.95
C THR A 271 11.94 8.32 -4.69
N GLN A 272 12.97 9.02 -4.21
CA GLN A 272 13.45 10.24 -4.86
C GLN A 272 13.88 9.98 -6.30
N ALA A 273 14.61 8.90 -6.57
CA ALA A 273 15.01 8.53 -7.91
C ALA A 273 13.81 8.24 -8.84
N VAL A 274 12.80 7.51 -8.33
CA VAL A 274 11.57 7.21 -9.09
C VAL A 274 10.78 8.49 -9.40
N MET A 275 10.74 9.46 -8.49
CA MET A 275 10.06 10.75 -8.72
C MET A 275 10.69 11.60 -9.82
N LEU A 276 11.98 11.37 -10.15
CA LEU A 276 12.69 12.08 -11.23
C LEU A 276 12.41 11.51 -12.63
N LEU A 277 11.78 10.33 -12.72
CA LEU A 277 11.46 9.69 -14.00
C LEU A 277 10.45 10.53 -14.79
N GLN A 278 10.75 10.76 -16.07
CA GLN A 278 9.87 11.47 -16.99
C GLN A 278 9.00 10.48 -17.78
N ALA A 279 7.70 10.67 -17.77
CA ALA A 279 6.77 9.79 -18.49
C ALA A 279 5.50 10.53 -18.91
N LYS A 280 4.95 10.15 -20.08
CA LYS A 280 3.63 10.63 -20.54
C LYS A 280 2.50 10.05 -19.69
N HIS A 281 2.65 8.82 -19.24
CA HIS A 281 1.67 8.10 -18.44
C HIS A 281 2.33 7.40 -17.25
N ARG A 282 1.60 7.25 -16.16
CA ARG A 282 2.08 6.61 -14.93
C ARG A 282 1.05 5.62 -14.41
N LEU A 283 1.51 4.45 -14.00
CA LEU A 283 0.68 3.38 -13.45
C LEU A 283 1.38 2.74 -12.26
N ALA A 284 0.62 2.40 -11.24
CA ALA A 284 1.09 1.60 -10.11
C ALA A 284 0.29 0.29 -10.02
N LEU A 285 0.99 -0.79 -9.74
CA LEU A 285 0.41 -2.09 -9.42
C LEU A 285 0.78 -2.42 -7.98
N SER A 286 -0.19 -2.79 -7.17
CA SER A 286 0.04 -3.20 -5.77
C SER A 286 -1.03 -4.17 -5.31
N GLY A 287 -0.68 -5.10 -4.43
CA GLY A 287 -1.66 -5.88 -3.68
C GLY A 287 -2.14 -5.15 -2.42
N THR A 288 -1.34 -4.18 -1.95
CA THR A 288 -1.57 -3.39 -0.74
C THR A 288 -1.16 -1.94 -1.01
N PRO A 289 -2.05 -1.10 -1.58
CA PRO A 289 -1.70 0.25 -2.02
C PRO A 289 -1.32 1.17 -0.84
N ILE A 290 -1.81 0.87 0.34
CA ILE A 290 -1.53 1.57 1.59
C ILE A 290 -1.35 0.51 2.67
N GLU A 291 -0.19 0.48 3.33
CA GLU A 291 0.09 -0.50 4.38
C GLU A 291 -0.01 0.11 5.78
N ASN A 292 0.57 1.28 5.98
CA ASN A 292 0.78 1.81 7.32
C ASN A 292 0.39 3.29 7.51
N ASN A 293 0.38 4.14 6.46
CA ASN A 293 0.17 5.57 6.70
C ASN A 293 -0.29 6.45 5.51
N LEU A 294 -0.90 7.60 5.84
CA LEU A 294 -1.35 8.56 4.85
C LEU A 294 -0.18 9.17 4.03
N SER A 295 1.04 9.19 4.58
CA SER A 295 2.21 9.63 3.82
C SER A 295 2.55 8.64 2.68
N GLU A 296 2.23 7.35 2.83
CA GLU A 296 2.36 6.37 1.74
C GLU A 296 1.41 6.69 0.60
N LEU A 297 0.17 7.07 0.94
CA LEU A 297 -0.82 7.54 -0.03
C LEU A 297 -0.33 8.79 -0.76
N TYR A 298 0.19 9.78 -0.02
CA TYR A 298 0.78 10.96 -0.63
C TYR A 298 1.92 10.61 -1.59
N SER A 299 2.83 9.72 -1.18
CA SER A 299 3.95 9.28 -2.02
C SER A 299 3.45 8.62 -3.31
N LEU A 300 2.47 7.74 -3.21
CA LEU A 300 1.86 7.06 -4.36
C LEU A 300 1.25 8.08 -5.34
N PHE A 301 0.43 9.01 -4.85
CA PHE A 301 -0.22 9.99 -5.72
C PHE A 301 0.73 11.09 -6.21
N ARG A 302 1.79 11.40 -5.46
CA ARG A 302 2.88 12.26 -5.94
C ARG A 302 3.57 11.67 -7.17
N PHE A 303 3.68 10.35 -7.24
CA PHE A 303 4.12 9.66 -8.44
C PHE A 303 3.04 9.67 -9.53
N LEU A 304 1.81 9.23 -9.22
CA LEU A 304 0.75 9.03 -10.22
C LEU A 304 0.23 10.34 -10.83
N ASN A 305 -0.13 11.29 -9.97
CA ASN A 305 -0.77 12.55 -10.33
C ASN A 305 -0.16 13.70 -9.49
N PRO A 306 1.00 14.24 -9.86
CA PRO A 306 1.76 15.18 -9.03
C PRO A 306 1.00 16.42 -8.58
N ALA A 307 0.02 16.87 -9.38
CA ALA A 307 -0.78 18.06 -9.09
C ALA A 307 -1.97 17.80 -8.12
N MET A 308 -2.19 16.54 -7.67
CA MET A 308 -3.39 16.18 -6.90
C MET A 308 -3.41 16.80 -5.50
N PHE A 309 -2.30 16.78 -4.78
CA PHE A 309 -2.24 17.15 -3.35
C PHE A 309 -1.34 18.34 -3.00
N GLY A 310 -0.68 18.94 -4.00
CA GLY A 310 0.31 19.99 -3.74
C GLY A 310 1.55 19.47 -3.02
N THR A 311 2.07 20.23 -2.04
CA THR A 311 3.24 19.86 -1.25
C THR A 311 2.87 18.86 -0.13
N ILE A 312 3.87 18.21 0.44
CA ILE A 312 3.65 17.34 1.62
C ILE A 312 3.09 18.12 2.82
N ASN A 313 3.44 19.39 2.95
CA ASN A 313 2.93 20.26 4.03
C ASN A 313 1.45 20.54 3.83
N ASP A 314 1.02 20.80 2.58
CA ASP A 314 -0.40 20.99 2.24
C ASP A 314 -1.19 19.72 2.55
N PHE A 315 -0.69 18.56 2.13
CA PHE A 315 -1.33 17.27 2.42
C PHE A 315 -1.43 16.98 3.93
N ASN A 316 -0.37 17.27 4.67
CA ASN A 316 -0.36 17.07 6.12
C ASN A 316 -1.37 18.00 6.81
N HIS A 317 -1.43 19.25 6.41
CA HIS A 317 -2.38 20.24 6.96
C HIS A 317 -3.84 19.88 6.62
N ASP A 318 -4.10 19.55 5.36
CA ASP A 318 -5.47 19.37 4.85
C ASP A 318 -6.07 18.00 5.23
N TYR A 319 -5.23 16.96 5.32
CA TYR A 319 -5.69 15.57 5.48
C TYR A 319 -5.01 14.82 6.61
N ALA A 320 -3.67 14.70 6.62
CA ALA A 320 -3.01 13.77 7.51
C ALA A 320 -3.20 14.13 8.99
N LEU A 321 -2.92 15.37 9.38
CA LEU A 321 -3.07 15.81 10.77
C LEU A 321 -4.54 15.81 11.25
N PRO A 322 -5.51 16.36 10.48
CA PRO A 322 -6.93 16.29 10.87
C PRO A 322 -7.45 14.87 11.05
N ILE A 323 -7.06 13.95 10.16
CA ILE A 323 -7.49 12.56 10.23
C ILE A 323 -6.84 11.86 11.43
N GLN A 324 -5.52 11.99 11.58
CA GLN A 324 -4.76 11.25 12.59
C GLN A 324 -5.01 11.74 14.02
N LYS A 325 -5.05 13.06 14.23
CA LYS A 325 -5.20 13.62 15.58
C LYS A 325 -6.65 13.74 16.01
N ASN A 326 -7.55 14.08 15.07
CA ASN A 326 -8.91 14.48 15.41
C ASN A 326 -9.98 13.52 14.87
N ASN A 327 -9.59 12.47 14.12
CA ASN A 327 -10.52 11.57 13.41
C ASN A 327 -11.57 12.36 12.59
N ASP A 328 -11.10 13.41 11.87
CA ASP A 328 -11.95 14.34 11.12
C ASP A 328 -12.65 13.60 9.97
N LYS A 329 -13.94 13.35 10.14
CA LYS A 329 -14.78 12.62 9.18
C LYS A 329 -14.92 13.35 7.84
N ASP A 330 -14.93 14.67 7.85
CA ASP A 330 -15.00 15.48 6.62
C ASP A 330 -13.69 15.37 5.83
N ALA A 331 -12.54 15.35 6.52
CA ALA A 331 -11.25 15.12 5.87
C ALA A 331 -11.16 13.73 5.26
N ILE A 332 -11.62 12.70 5.97
CA ILE A 332 -11.69 11.32 5.46
C ILE A 332 -12.59 11.24 4.22
N TYR A 333 -13.78 11.81 4.29
CA TYR A 333 -14.74 11.81 3.18
C TYR A 333 -14.17 12.49 1.94
N THR A 334 -13.62 13.70 2.13
CA THR A 334 -13.01 14.51 1.06
C THR A 334 -11.85 13.75 0.40
N LEU A 335 -10.94 13.20 1.20
CA LEU A 335 -9.81 12.41 0.71
C LEU A 335 -10.28 11.20 -0.10
N ARG A 336 -11.21 10.41 0.44
CA ARG A 336 -11.78 9.24 -0.24
C ARG A 336 -12.38 9.61 -1.59
N LYS A 337 -13.21 10.64 -1.64
CA LYS A 337 -13.87 11.08 -2.87
C LYS A 337 -12.85 11.50 -3.93
N LYS A 338 -11.77 12.16 -3.51
CA LYS A 338 -10.69 12.62 -4.39
C LYS A 338 -9.88 11.48 -5.00
N ILE A 339 -9.59 10.42 -4.22
CA ILE A 339 -8.71 9.31 -4.66
C ILE A 339 -9.46 8.16 -5.30
N TYR A 340 -10.74 7.96 -4.98
CA TYR A 340 -11.54 6.80 -5.37
C TYR A 340 -11.49 6.47 -6.87
N PRO A 341 -11.59 7.43 -7.82
CA PRO A 341 -11.53 7.14 -9.26
C PRO A 341 -10.19 6.57 -9.72
N PHE A 342 -9.11 6.81 -8.97
CA PHE A 342 -7.73 6.51 -9.32
C PHE A 342 -7.16 5.27 -8.61
N ILE A 343 -7.97 4.59 -7.81
CA ILE A 343 -7.60 3.32 -7.18
C ILE A 343 -8.68 2.28 -7.54
N LEU A 344 -8.30 1.27 -8.29
CA LEU A 344 -9.18 0.14 -8.55
C LEU A 344 -8.75 -1.03 -7.67
N ARG A 345 -9.57 -1.37 -6.67
CA ARG A 345 -9.35 -2.47 -5.74
C ARG A 345 -10.52 -3.43 -5.73
N ARG A 346 -10.23 -4.71 -5.94
CA ARG A 346 -11.22 -5.80 -5.86
C ARG A 346 -10.63 -6.90 -4.99
N LEU A 347 -11.49 -7.48 -4.16
CA LEU A 347 -11.13 -8.59 -3.30
C LEU A 347 -11.37 -9.92 -4.02
N LYS A 348 -10.54 -10.93 -3.78
CA LYS A 348 -10.70 -12.27 -4.36
C LYS A 348 -12.09 -12.84 -4.11
N LYS A 349 -12.57 -12.74 -2.88
CA LYS A 349 -13.91 -13.24 -2.46
C LYS A 349 -15.08 -12.61 -3.24
N GLU A 350 -14.88 -11.43 -3.83
CA GLU A 350 -15.91 -10.72 -4.59
C GLU A 350 -15.97 -11.17 -6.05
N VAL A 351 -14.80 -11.47 -6.65
CA VAL A 351 -14.65 -11.67 -8.09
C VAL A 351 -14.34 -13.10 -8.51
N LEU A 352 -13.85 -13.96 -7.60
CA LEU A 352 -13.49 -15.35 -7.85
C LEU A 352 -14.30 -16.27 -6.93
N LYS A 353 -15.59 -16.42 -7.22
CA LYS A 353 -16.50 -17.28 -6.45
C LYS A 353 -16.17 -18.78 -6.59
N GLU A 354 -15.43 -19.15 -7.63
CA GLU A 354 -14.98 -20.51 -7.88
C GLU A 354 -13.69 -20.92 -7.14
N LEU A 355 -12.97 -19.97 -6.55
CA LEU A 355 -11.82 -20.33 -5.71
C LEU A 355 -12.31 -21.05 -4.45
N PRO A 356 -11.67 -22.18 -4.09
CA PRO A 356 -11.94 -22.84 -2.83
C PRO A 356 -11.71 -21.90 -1.63
N ASP A 357 -12.38 -22.21 -0.53
CA ASP A 357 -12.21 -21.44 0.71
C ASP A 357 -10.76 -21.44 1.19
N GLN A 358 -10.38 -20.33 1.80
CA GLN A 358 -9.14 -20.19 2.54
C GLN A 358 -9.50 -20.09 4.03
N ILE A 359 -8.95 -21.00 4.83
CA ILE A 359 -9.19 -21.08 6.26
C ILE A 359 -7.92 -20.69 6.98
N GLU A 360 -8.01 -19.78 7.94
CA GLU A 360 -6.90 -19.42 8.82
C GLU A 360 -7.14 -19.98 10.21
N GLN A 361 -6.10 -20.57 10.79
CA GLN A 361 -6.12 -21.11 12.14
C GLN A 361 -4.85 -20.72 12.90
N GLU A 362 -5.01 -20.29 14.13
CA GLU A 362 -3.93 -20.00 15.05
C GLU A 362 -3.67 -21.24 15.94
N LEU A 363 -2.43 -21.68 15.92
CA LEU A 363 -1.95 -22.79 16.75
C LEU A 363 -1.06 -22.21 17.85
N PHE A 364 -1.41 -22.48 19.09
CA PHE A 364 -0.67 -22.00 20.25
C PHE A 364 0.18 -23.11 20.85
N VAL A 365 1.46 -22.80 21.08
CA VAL A 365 2.42 -23.72 21.70
C VAL A 365 2.99 -23.12 22.98
N GLU A 366 3.19 -23.92 23.98
CA GLU A 366 3.83 -23.52 25.25
C GLU A 366 5.33 -23.75 25.18
N MET A 367 6.11 -22.87 25.81
CA MET A 367 7.53 -23.05 25.96
C MET A 367 7.83 -24.19 26.95
N SER A 368 8.88 -24.97 26.70
CA SER A 368 9.42 -25.86 27.74
C SER A 368 9.93 -25.03 28.95
N ASP A 369 10.03 -25.65 30.11
CA ASP A 369 10.49 -24.96 31.32
C ASP A 369 11.88 -24.33 31.16
N ASP A 370 12.79 -25.02 30.45
CA ASP A 370 14.14 -24.51 30.18
C ASP A 370 14.11 -23.35 29.18
N GLN A 371 13.28 -23.45 28.11
CA GLN A 371 13.07 -22.38 27.16
C GLN A 371 12.47 -21.13 27.83
N LYS A 372 11.48 -21.32 28.70
CA LYS A 372 10.83 -20.24 29.43
C LYS A 372 11.80 -19.55 30.38
N ARG A 373 12.64 -20.30 31.09
CA ARG A 373 13.68 -19.73 31.96
C ARG A 373 14.66 -18.87 31.15
N LEU A 374 15.15 -19.38 30.02
CA LEU A 374 16.02 -18.62 29.12
C LEU A 374 15.33 -17.35 28.60
N TYR A 375 14.08 -17.50 28.14
CA TYR A 375 13.27 -16.39 27.61
C TYR A 375 13.07 -15.29 28.65
N ASP A 376 12.63 -15.64 29.87
CA ASP A 376 12.35 -14.68 30.95
C ASP A 376 13.62 -14.00 31.44
N GLN A 377 14.74 -14.72 31.53
CA GLN A 377 16.04 -14.15 31.85
C GLN A 377 16.47 -13.09 30.82
N ARG A 378 16.36 -13.40 29.53
CA ARG A 378 16.75 -12.47 28.48
C ARG A 378 15.78 -11.30 28.37
N ARG A 379 14.49 -11.53 28.56
CA ARG A 379 13.46 -10.48 28.62
C ARG A 379 13.75 -9.47 29.73
N ALA A 380 14.00 -9.95 30.95
CA ALA A 380 14.33 -9.09 32.09
C ALA A 380 15.62 -8.28 31.85
N TYR A 381 16.65 -8.90 31.29
CA TYR A 381 17.88 -8.24 30.90
C TYR A 381 17.64 -7.08 29.93
N TYR A 382 16.89 -7.32 28.86
CA TYR A 382 16.61 -6.27 27.85
C TYR A 382 15.70 -5.18 28.39
N HIS A 383 14.71 -5.52 29.20
CA HIS A 383 13.84 -4.53 29.83
C HIS A 383 14.63 -3.55 30.72
N GLU A 384 15.53 -4.08 31.57
CA GLU A 384 16.38 -3.24 32.43
C GLU A 384 17.40 -2.41 31.63
N SER A 385 18.06 -3.04 30.65
CA SER A 385 19.04 -2.38 29.79
C SER A 385 18.39 -1.24 28.96
N LEU A 386 17.20 -1.45 28.44
CA LEU A 386 16.45 -0.42 27.70
C LEU A 386 16.02 0.73 28.60
N LYS A 387 15.53 0.46 29.81
CA LYS A 387 15.20 1.53 30.78
C LYS A 387 16.39 2.41 31.07
N ARG A 388 17.57 1.82 31.30
CA ARG A 388 18.81 2.57 31.50
C ARG A 388 19.20 3.38 30.27
N GLU A 389 19.17 2.76 29.09
CA GLU A 389 19.57 3.41 27.84
C GLU A 389 18.64 4.58 27.50
N ILE A 390 17.34 4.43 27.70
CA ILE A 390 16.34 5.48 27.47
C ILE A 390 16.55 6.65 28.42
N ALA A 391 16.85 6.37 29.70
CA ALA A 391 17.11 7.40 30.70
C ALA A 391 18.37 8.24 30.36
N ILE A 392 19.39 7.62 29.73
CA ILE A 392 20.65 8.30 29.40
C ILE A 392 20.57 8.98 28.03
N ASN A 393 20.09 8.29 27.01
CA ASN A 393 20.24 8.68 25.61
C ASN A 393 18.90 9.03 24.89
N GLY A 394 17.78 8.81 25.59
CA GLY A 394 16.43 8.99 25.05
C GLY A 394 15.99 7.87 24.10
N ILE A 395 14.67 7.78 23.85
CA ILE A 395 14.04 6.70 23.06
C ILE A 395 14.62 6.55 21.65
N GLN A 396 14.91 7.67 20.97
CA GLN A 396 15.37 7.62 19.58
C GLN A 396 16.74 6.91 19.42
N LYS A 397 17.64 7.08 20.37
CA LYS A 397 18.95 6.43 20.34
C LYS A 397 18.91 4.98 20.83
N SER A 398 17.90 4.63 21.62
CA SER A 398 17.72 3.28 22.17
C SER A 398 17.08 2.29 21.18
N GLN A 399 16.67 2.74 20.00
CA GLN A 399 15.99 1.90 18.99
C GLN A 399 16.80 0.67 18.58
N PHE A 400 18.12 0.79 18.47
CA PHE A 400 18.97 -0.34 18.07
C PHE A 400 18.90 -1.48 19.10
N LEU A 401 19.02 -1.15 20.39
CA LEU A 401 18.94 -2.12 21.48
C LEU A 401 17.53 -2.76 21.53
N PHE A 402 16.49 -1.98 21.29
CA PHE A 402 15.13 -2.50 21.20
C PHE A 402 14.96 -3.52 20.06
N PHE A 403 15.48 -3.24 18.87
CA PHE A 403 15.43 -4.20 17.74
C PHE A 403 16.24 -5.46 18.02
N GLN A 404 17.36 -5.33 18.72
CA GLN A 404 18.15 -6.48 19.15
C GLN A 404 17.35 -7.35 20.12
N ALA A 405 16.70 -6.75 21.13
CA ALA A 405 15.83 -7.44 22.07
C ALA A 405 14.69 -8.19 21.37
N LEU A 406 13.98 -7.51 20.46
CA LEU A 406 12.90 -8.10 19.69
C LEU A 406 13.37 -9.31 18.86
N THR A 407 14.53 -9.18 18.22
CA THR A 407 15.08 -10.25 17.38
C THR A 407 15.46 -11.46 18.21
N GLU A 408 16.18 -11.25 19.31
CA GLU A 408 16.63 -12.35 20.17
C GLU A 408 15.47 -13.04 20.89
N LEU A 409 14.53 -12.28 21.44
CA LEU A 409 13.37 -12.86 22.13
C LEU A 409 12.48 -13.68 21.17
N ARG A 410 12.33 -13.24 19.92
CA ARG A 410 11.62 -14.01 18.89
C ARG A 410 12.38 -15.28 18.52
N GLN A 411 13.70 -15.24 18.41
CA GLN A 411 14.50 -16.44 18.15
C GLN A 411 14.39 -17.44 19.31
N ILE A 412 14.45 -16.97 20.57
CA ILE A 412 14.26 -17.87 21.72
C ILE A 412 12.85 -18.44 21.77
N ALA A 413 11.83 -17.66 21.39
CA ALA A 413 10.45 -18.13 21.38
C ALA A 413 10.19 -19.18 20.28
N SER A 414 10.92 -19.14 19.16
CA SER A 414 10.72 -20.05 18.03
C SER A 414 11.76 -21.17 17.96
N VAL A 415 13.04 -20.86 18.03
CA VAL A 415 14.17 -21.78 17.89
C VAL A 415 15.23 -21.52 18.98
N PRO A 416 14.94 -21.90 20.23
CA PRO A 416 15.86 -21.68 21.36
C PRO A 416 17.22 -22.35 21.18
N GLU A 417 17.31 -23.40 20.37
CA GLU A 417 18.56 -24.09 20.00
C GLU A 417 19.63 -23.10 19.54
N SER A 418 19.23 -22.12 18.73
CA SER A 418 20.15 -21.10 18.19
C SER A 418 20.79 -20.19 19.27
N LYS A 419 20.25 -20.19 20.50
CA LYS A 419 20.70 -19.34 21.63
C LYS A 419 21.15 -20.14 22.84
N SER A 420 20.92 -21.46 22.82
CA SER A 420 21.28 -22.38 23.91
C SER A 420 22.39 -23.36 23.53
N ASN A 421 23.10 -23.15 22.40
CA ASN A 421 24.06 -24.10 21.85
C ASN A 421 23.46 -25.51 21.68
N ASN A 422 22.24 -25.59 21.17
CA ASN A 422 21.46 -26.80 20.94
C ASN A 422 21.12 -27.63 22.21
N THR A 423 21.12 -26.97 23.39
CA THR A 423 20.78 -27.67 24.65
C THR A 423 19.29 -27.65 24.98
N ILE A 424 18.52 -26.76 24.36
CA ILE A 424 17.09 -26.59 24.59
C ILE A 424 16.35 -26.85 23.27
N ALA A 425 15.51 -27.88 23.22
CA ALA A 425 14.69 -28.21 22.06
C ALA A 425 13.46 -27.30 21.96
N SER A 426 13.01 -27.04 20.73
CA SER A 426 11.85 -26.22 20.42
C SER A 426 10.55 -27.04 20.35
N PRO A 427 9.62 -26.91 21.31
CA PRO A 427 8.29 -27.51 21.20
C PRO A 427 7.52 -27.01 19.97
N LYS A 428 7.86 -25.82 19.50
CA LYS A 428 7.25 -25.21 18.31
C LYS A 428 7.66 -25.93 17.02
N VAL A 429 8.92 -26.35 16.92
CA VAL A 429 9.41 -27.16 15.79
C VAL A 429 8.80 -28.56 15.84
N GLU A 430 8.75 -29.17 17.03
CA GLU A 430 8.11 -30.49 17.22
C GLU A 430 6.66 -30.46 16.74
N MET A 431 5.86 -29.50 17.21
CA MET A 431 4.48 -29.30 16.76
C MET A 431 4.39 -29.10 15.24
N LEU A 432 5.24 -28.24 14.65
CA LEU A 432 5.24 -28.03 13.21
C LEU A 432 5.47 -29.33 12.44
N ILE A 433 6.49 -30.10 12.85
CA ILE A 433 6.85 -31.36 12.16
C ILE A 433 5.72 -32.38 12.25
N GLU A 434 5.06 -32.51 13.41
CA GLU A 434 3.88 -33.37 13.58
C GLU A 434 2.77 -33.00 12.59
N TYR A 435 2.40 -31.71 12.50
CA TYR A 435 1.38 -31.24 11.55
C TYR A 435 1.80 -31.42 10.09
N VAL A 436 3.08 -31.22 9.77
CA VAL A 436 3.61 -31.41 8.41
C VAL A 436 3.60 -32.88 8.04
N ALA A 437 4.02 -33.77 8.93
CA ALA A 437 4.01 -35.22 8.70
C ALA A 437 2.58 -35.73 8.44
N ASP A 438 1.60 -35.25 9.24
CA ASP A 438 0.19 -35.60 9.03
C ASP A 438 -0.33 -35.08 7.67
N ALA A 439 -0.04 -33.83 7.32
CA ALA A 439 -0.43 -33.27 6.03
C ALA A 439 0.18 -34.05 4.86
N VAL A 440 1.46 -34.39 4.92
CA VAL A 440 2.17 -35.15 3.88
C VAL A 440 1.61 -36.56 3.75
N ALA A 441 1.30 -37.23 4.87
CA ALA A 441 0.69 -38.57 4.89
C ALA A 441 -0.70 -38.57 4.21
N ASN A 442 -1.43 -37.43 4.27
CA ASN A 442 -2.72 -37.23 3.61
C ASN A 442 -2.60 -36.61 2.20
N ASP A 443 -1.44 -36.74 1.55
CA ASP A 443 -1.16 -36.25 0.18
C ASP A 443 -1.32 -34.74 -0.02
N HIS A 444 -1.11 -33.94 1.03
CA HIS A 444 -1.05 -32.50 0.94
C HIS A 444 0.37 -32.02 0.59
N LYS A 445 0.47 -30.89 -0.12
CA LYS A 445 1.73 -30.16 -0.31
C LYS A 445 1.75 -28.94 0.58
N VAL A 446 2.86 -28.74 1.26
CA VAL A 446 3.01 -27.78 2.35
C VAL A 446 3.99 -26.68 1.99
N ILE A 447 3.65 -25.43 2.32
CA ILE A 447 4.59 -24.30 2.33
C ILE A 447 4.84 -23.90 3.78
N ILE A 448 6.11 -23.74 4.14
CA ILE A 448 6.51 -23.25 5.47
C ILE A 448 7.24 -21.93 5.29
N PHE A 449 6.71 -20.88 5.87
CA PHE A 449 7.34 -19.56 5.92
C PHE A 449 7.98 -19.32 7.28
N THR A 450 9.26 -18.91 7.26
CA THR A 450 10.02 -18.53 8.44
C THR A 450 10.57 -17.12 8.29
N ASN A 451 11.08 -16.54 9.38
CA ASN A 451 11.76 -15.23 9.34
C ASN A 451 13.28 -15.37 9.53
N PHE A 452 13.75 -16.48 10.09
CA PHE A 452 15.15 -16.69 10.44
C PHE A 452 15.78 -17.85 9.64
N ILE A 453 17.04 -17.70 9.27
CA ILE A 453 17.79 -18.76 8.57
C ILE A 453 17.98 -19.97 9.49
N ALA A 454 18.26 -19.73 10.79
CA ALA A 454 18.38 -20.81 11.76
C ALA A 454 17.10 -21.69 11.85
N SER A 455 15.91 -21.10 11.65
CA SER A 455 14.66 -21.88 11.58
C SER A 455 14.61 -22.75 10.32
N ILE A 456 15.12 -22.26 9.18
CA ILE A 456 15.18 -23.07 7.94
C ILE A 456 16.12 -24.26 8.14
N GLU A 457 17.28 -24.06 8.73
CA GLU A 457 18.27 -25.10 8.98
C GLU A 457 17.69 -26.16 9.91
N LEU A 458 17.16 -25.77 11.07
CA LEU A 458 16.60 -26.69 12.05
C LEU A 458 15.37 -27.47 11.52
N ILE A 459 14.42 -26.77 10.88
CA ILE A 459 13.24 -27.43 10.31
C ILE A 459 13.67 -28.40 9.19
N GLY A 460 14.62 -28.01 8.33
CA GLY A 460 15.17 -28.86 7.29
C GLY A 460 15.78 -30.14 7.85
N GLU A 461 16.60 -30.05 8.90
CA GLU A 461 17.17 -31.22 9.59
C GLU A 461 16.10 -32.15 10.15
N GLN A 462 14.99 -31.62 10.68
CA GLN A 462 13.91 -32.47 11.20
C GLN A 462 13.10 -33.11 10.06
N LEU A 463 12.85 -32.40 8.96
CA LEU A 463 12.20 -32.96 7.77
C LEU A 463 13.02 -34.10 7.18
N ASP A 464 14.35 -33.95 7.10
CA ASP A 464 15.26 -35.01 6.65
C ASP A 464 15.21 -36.27 7.57
N LYS A 465 15.14 -36.07 8.91
CA LYS A 465 14.99 -37.18 9.87
C LYS A 465 13.67 -37.93 9.68
N GLU A 466 12.59 -37.23 9.35
CA GLU A 466 11.29 -37.83 9.05
C GLU A 466 11.19 -38.41 7.63
N GLY A 467 12.24 -38.27 6.81
CA GLY A 467 12.26 -38.74 5.43
C GLY A 467 11.32 -37.98 4.50
N ILE A 468 10.98 -36.73 4.84
CA ILE A 468 10.10 -35.87 4.05
C ILE A 468 10.93 -35.09 3.04
N ASP A 469 10.71 -35.32 1.74
CA ASP A 469 11.41 -34.60 0.67
C ASP A 469 10.92 -33.15 0.56
N PHE A 470 11.86 -32.21 0.56
CA PHE A 470 11.58 -30.78 0.52
C PHE A 470 12.55 -30.00 -0.37
N VAL A 471 12.17 -28.77 -0.70
CA VAL A 471 13.04 -27.75 -1.26
C VAL A 471 13.09 -26.56 -0.33
N SER A 472 14.27 -25.91 -0.23
CA SER A 472 14.43 -24.70 0.57
C SER A 472 14.86 -23.51 -0.26
N MET A 473 14.36 -22.30 0.10
CA MET A 473 14.68 -21.06 -0.61
C MET A 473 14.95 -19.90 0.37
N THR A 474 16.10 -19.27 0.21
CA THR A 474 16.50 -18.10 0.98
C THR A 474 16.80 -16.90 0.05
N GLY A 475 17.20 -15.77 0.64
CA GLY A 475 17.62 -14.59 -0.12
C GLY A 475 18.81 -14.84 -1.04
N SER A 476 19.73 -15.76 -0.69
CA SER A 476 20.93 -16.14 -1.43
C SER A 476 20.67 -17.12 -2.58
N THR A 477 19.51 -17.76 -2.64
CA THR A 477 19.17 -18.76 -3.68
C THR A 477 19.20 -18.14 -5.08
N LYS A 478 20.03 -18.68 -5.96
CA LYS A 478 20.25 -18.18 -7.34
C LYS A 478 19.20 -18.73 -8.30
N ASP A 479 19.01 -20.05 -8.34
CA ASP A 479 18.07 -20.73 -9.25
C ASP A 479 16.74 -21.02 -8.54
N ARG A 480 15.89 -20.00 -8.51
CA ARG A 480 14.59 -20.07 -7.84
C ARG A 480 13.56 -20.84 -8.65
N GLN A 481 13.66 -20.78 -9.98
CA GLN A 481 12.67 -21.39 -10.86
C GLN A 481 12.72 -22.91 -10.79
N THR A 482 13.90 -23.49 -10.85
CA THR A 482 14.08 -24.95 -10.73
C THR A 482 13.47 -25.50 -9.43
N LEU A 483 13.61 -24.77 -8.31
CA LEU A 483 13.00 -25.17 -7.04
C LEU A 483 11.46 -25.08 -7.09
N VAL A 484 10.93 -24.02 -7.70
CA VAL A 484 9.48 -23.87 -7.89
C VAL A 484 8.94 -24.98 -8.79
N ASP A 485 9.60 -25.26 -9.92
CA ASP A 485 9.18 -26.27 -10.88
C ASP A 485 9.25 -27.69 -10.26
N ARG A 486 10.30 -27.98 -9.46
CA ARG A 486 10.39 -29.23 -8.70
C ARG A 486 9.22 -29.35 -7.73
N PHE A 487 8.96 -28.35 -6.93
CA PHE A 487 7.85 -28.38 -5.98
C PHE A 487 6.49 -28.52 -6.67
N GLN A 488 6.28 -27.80 -7.79
CA GLN A 488 5.01 -27.84 -8.50
C GLN A 488 4.75 -29.20 -9.18
N ASN A 489 5.78 -29.81 -9.78
CA ASN A 489 5.62 -30.93 -10.71
C ASN A 489 6.08 -32.30 -10.14
N ASP A 490 7.00 -32.34 -9.18
CA ASP A 490 7.44 -33.61 -8.56
C ASP A 490 6.50 -33.98 -7.40
N SER A 491 5.81 -35.11 -7.53
CA SER A 491 4.89 -35.62 -6.50
C SER A 491 5.59 -36.02 -5.19
N ARG A 492 6.87 -36.31 -5.23
CA ARG A 492 7.68 -36.68 -4.05
C ARG A 492 8.03 -35.46 -3.21
N CYS A 493 8.31 -34.31 -3.85
CA CYS A 493 8.61 -33.08 -3.16
C CYS A 493 7.34 -32.51 -2.53
N LYS A 494 7.18 -32.68 -1.22
CA LYS A 494 5.96 -32.35 -0.48
C LYS A 494 6.04 -30.99 0.23
N VAL A 495 7.24 -30.52 0.56
CA VAL A 495 7.41 -29.32 1.39
C VAL A 495 8.24 -28.27 0.64
N PHE A 496 7.81 -27.01 0.74
CA PHE A 496 8.59 -25.86 0.32
C PHE A 496 8.88 -24.97 1.52
N LEU A 497 10.10 -24.98 2.00
CA LEU A 497 10.57 -24.21 3.14
C LEU A 497 11.25 -22.92 2.67
N MET A 498 10.80 -21.75 3.13
CA MET A 498 11.36 -20.49 2.67
C MET A 498 11.23 -19.35 3.68
N THR A 499 12.07 -18.31 3.52
CA THR A 499 11.86 -17.10 4.31
C THR A 499 10.65 -16.31 3.79
N LEU A 500 9.89 -15.70 4.70
CA LEU A 500 8.72 -14.89 4.37
C LEU A 500 9.06 -13.76 3.38
N LYS A 501 10.23 -13.13 3.55
CA LYS A 501 10.73 -12.10 2.64
C LYS A 501 11.00 -12.63 1.22
N THR A 502 11.49 -13.84 1.08
CA THR A 502 11.78 -14.47 -0.22
C THR A 502 10.48 -14.95 -0.89
N GLY A 503 9.61 -15.60 -0.14
CA GLY A 503 8.32 -16.10 -0.62
C GLY A 503 7.28 -15.01 -0.86
N GLY A 504 7.44 -13.83 -0.24
CA GLY A 504 6.53 -12.70 -0.39
C GLY A 504 6.45 -12.12 -1.80
N VAL A 505 7.30 -12.53 -2.77
CA VAL A 505 7.37 -11.86 -4.06
C VAL A 505 7.24 -12.82 -5.25
N GLY A 506 6.14 -12.70 -5.99
CA GLY A 506 5.97 -13.16 -7.38
C GLY A 506 5.80 -14.67 -7.63
N LEU A 507 6.05 -15.54 -6.65
CA LEU A 507 5.97 -16.99 -6.86
C LEU A 507 4.53 -17.47 -7.02
N ASN A 508 4.31 -18.46 -7.88
CA ASN A 508 3.05 -19.18 -8.00
C ASN A 508 3.24 -20.62 -7.47
N LEU A 509 2.56 -20.95 -6.35
CA LEU A 509 2.75 -22.21 -5.64
C LEU A 509 1.41 -22.90 -5.41
N THR A 510 0.58 -22.97 -6.44
CA THR A 510 -0.78 -23.53 -6.40
C THR A 510 -0.85 -25.04 -6.22
N ALA A 511 0.28 -25.76 -6.29
CA ALA A 511 0.33 -27.15 -5.89
C ALA A 511 0.15 -27.35 -4.38
N ALA A 512 0.47 -26.31 -3.57
CA ALA A 512 0.27 -26.36 -2.13
C ALA A 512 -1.17 -26.02 -1.75
N ASP A 513 -1.68 -26.73 -0.77
CA ASP A 513 -2.98 -26.48 -0.13
C ASP A 513 -2.87 -26.28 1.39
N THR A 514 -1.66 -26.37 1.94
CA THR A 514 -1.38 -26.16 3.35
C THR A 514 -0.21 -25.18 3.51
N VAL A 515 -0.37 -24.16 4.34
CA VAL A 515 0.62 -23.11 4.55
C VAL A 515 0.83 -22.89 6.05
N PHE A 516 2.09 -22.89 6.48
CA PHE A 516 2.48 -22.54 7.85
C PHE A 516 3.24 -21.23 7.88
N ILE A 517 2.82 -20.31 8.76
CA ILE A 517 3.60 -19.16 9.20
C ILE A 517 4.22 -19.56 10.54
N PHE A 518 5.50 -19.92 10.51
CA PHE A 518 6.19 -20.46 11.68
C PHE A 518 6.48 -19.37 12.72
N GLU A 519 6.90 -18.17 12.29
CA GLU A 519 7.02 -17.02 13.17
C GLU A 519 6.13 -15.87 12.69
N PRO A 520 5.23 -15.33 13.54
CA PRO A 520 4.43 -14.15 13.21
C PRO A 520 5.31 -12.95 12.87
N TRP A 521 4.88 -12.13 11.92
CA TRP A 521 5.58 -10.91 11.50
C TRP A 521 4.78 -9.66 11.84
N TRP A 522 5.48 -8.56 12.15
CA TRP A 522 4.83 -7.28 12.45
C TRP A 522 3.91 -6.77 11.34
N ASN A 523 4.26 -7.05 10.09
CA ASN A 523 3.49 -6.67 8.93
C ASN A 523 2.59 -7.83 8.49
N ARG A 524 1.32 -7.78 8.86
CA ARG A 524 0.29 -8.75 8.47
C ARG A 524 0.16 -8.87 6.95
N ALA A 525 0.35 -7.75 6.20
CA ALA A 525 0.29 -7.77 4.74
C ALA A 525 1.37 -8.68 4.13
N ALA A 526 2.58 -8.73 4.72
CA ALA A 526 3.64 -9.64 4.27
C ALA A 526 3.28 -11.12 4.52
N GLU A 527 2.64 -11.45 5.65
CA GLU A 527 2.13 -12.81 5.90
C GLU A 527 1.04 -13.18 4.89
N MET A 528 0.07 -12.28 4.68
CA MET A 528 -0.99 -12.46 3.69
C MET A 528 -0.43 -12.65 2.27
N GLN A 529 0.64 -11.93 1.93
CA GLN A 529 1.34 -12.12 0.65
C GLN A 529 1.90 -13.53 0.53
N GLY A 530 2.52 -14.06 1.57
CA GLY A 530 3.01 -15.44 1.62
C GLY A 530 1.87 -16.45 1.47
N MET A 531 0.86 -16.38 2.32
CA MET A 531 -0.31 -17.28 2.30
C MET A 531 -1.01 -17.29 0.93
N ASN A 532 -1.12 -16.13 0.30
CA ASN A 532 -1.72 -15.97 -1.01
C ASN A 532 -0.90 -16.57 -2.18
N ARG A 533 0.28 -17.19 -1.93
CA ARG A 533 1.02 -17.94 -2.97
C ARG A 533 0.37 -19.26 -3.33
N ALA A 534 -0.25 -19.92 -2.37
CA ALA A 534 -1.03 -21.13 -2.57
C ALA A 534 -2.46 -20.82 -3.07
N HIS A 535 -3.06 -19.75 -2.57
CA HIS A 535 -4.44 -19.37 -2.88
C HIS A 535 -4.54 -18.41 -4.07
N ARG A 536 -4.45 -18.96 -5.28
CA ARG A 536 -4.50 -18.21 -6.56
C ARG A 536 -5.36 -18.93 -7.60
N ILE A 537 -5.59 -18.25 -8.74
CA ILE A 537 -6.21 -18.87 -9.92
C ILE A 537 -5.42 -20.13 -10.28
N GLY A 538 -6.11 -21.26 -10.38
CA GLY A 538 -5.54 -22.58 -10.58
C GLY A 538 -5.51 -23.46 -9.33
N GLN A 539 -5.82 -22.92 -8.15
CA GLN A 539 -6.04 -23.72 -6.95
C GLN A 539 -7.38 -24.44 -7.00
N THR A 540 -7.36 -25.74 -6.75
CA THR A 540 -8.54 -26.63 -6.79
C THR A 540 -8.92 -27.20 -5.42
N ARG A 541 -8.01 -27.12 -4.44
CA ARG A 541 -8.20 -27.61 -3.07
C ARG A 541 -8.43 -26.45 -2.11
N LYS A 542 -9.14 -26.67 -1.00
CA LYS A 542 -9.22 -25.71 0.10
C LYS A 542 -7.83 -25.44 0.65
N VAL A 543 -7.51 -24.18 0.92
CA VAL A 543 -6.20 -23.80 1.45
C VAL A 543 -6.29 -23.59 2.96
N MET A 544 -5.53 -24.38 3.69
CA MET A 544 -5.38 -24.26 5.14
C MET A 544 -4.15 -23.41 5.47
N ASN A 545 -4.33 -22.36 6.25
CA ASN A 545 -3.24 -21.51 6.72
C ASN A 545 -3.13 -21.59 8.23
N TYR A 546 -1.99 -22.03 8.70
CA TYR A 546 -1.69 -22.16 10.12
C TYR A 546 -0.68 -21.10 10.54
N ARG A 547 -0.97 -20.41 11.64
CA ARG A 547 -0.03 -19.50 12.30
C ARG A 547 0.35 -20.12 13.63
N ILE A 548 1.63 -20.43 13.82
CA ILE A 548 2.11 -21.03 15.05
C ILE A 548 2.63 -19.92 15.97
N ILE A 549 2.09 -19.84 17.18
CA ILE A 549 2.31 -18.75 18.12
C ILE A 549 2.77 -19.33 19.46
N THR A 550 3.92 -18.90 19.93
CA THR A 550 4.41 -19.27 21.26
C THR A 550 3.71 -18.42 22.32
N LYS A 551 2.98 -19.11 23.23
CA LYS A 551 2.27 -18.46 24.35
C LYS A 551 3.22 -17.74 25.31
N ALA A 552 2.71 -16.76 26.02
CA ALA A 552 3.43 -15.94 26.98
C ALA A 552 4.74 -15.35 26.42
N SER A 553 4.79 -15.11 25.12
CA SER A 553 5.96 -14.58 24.41
C SER A 553 5.63 -13.28 23.67
N ILE A 554 6.68 -12.69 23.11
CA ILE A 554 6.56 -11.53 22.22
C ILE A 554 5.71 -11.81 20.98
N GLU A 555 5.59 -13.08 20.53
CA GLU A 555 4.77 -13.43 19.38
C GLU A 555 3.28 -13.21 19.64
N GLU A 556 2.81 -13.54 20.83
CA GLU A 556 1.43 -13.29 21.25
C GLU A 556 1.14 -11.77 21.32
N LYS A 557 2.11 -10.98 21.80
CA LYS A 557 2.00 -9.52 21.82
C LYS A 557 1.99 -8.91 20.41
N ILE A 558 2.75 -9.48 19.48
CA ILE A 558 2.73 -9.09 18.06
C ILE A 558 1.32 -9.32 17.48
N LEU A 559 0.71 -10.47 17.78
CA LEU A 559 -0.64 -10.79 17.33
C LEU A 559 -1.66 -9.77 17.82
N LEU A 560 -1.64 -9.43 19.11
CA LEU A 560 -2.52 -8.41 19.71
C LEU A 560 -2.33 -7.04 19.05
N LEU A 561 -1.10 -6.66 18.74
CA LEU A 561 -0.81 -5.41 18.03
C LEU A 561 -1.32 -5.43 16.59
N GLN A 562 -1.22 -6.57 15.89
CA GLN A 562 -1.78 -6.73 14.55
C GLN A 562 -3.31 -6.58 14.56
N GLN A 563 -4.00 -7.19 15.54
CA GLN A 563 -5.46 -7.11 15.68
C GLN A 563 -5.92 -5.66 15.95
N LYS A 564 -5.29 -4.96 16.89
CA LYS A 564 -5.58 -3.54 17.15
C LYS A 564 -5.39 -2.65 15.92
N LYS A 565 -4.35 -2.94 15.12
CA LYS A 565 -4.13 -2.22 13.86
C LYS A 565 -5.19 -2.55 12.82
N ALA A 566 -5.62 -3.81 12.68
CA ALA A 566 -6.65 -4.20 11.72
C ALA A 566 -7.97 -3.49 12.00
N GLU A 567 -8.41 -3.38 13.25
CA GLU A 567 -9.61 -2.63 13.63
C GLU A 567 -9.52 -1.13 13.28
N LEU A 568 -8.36 -0.52 13.46
CA LEU A 568 -8.09 0.85 13.03
C LEU A 568 -8.08 0.97 11.49
N PHE A 569 -7.63 -0.08 10.78
CA PHE A 569 -7.58 -0.11 9.32
C PHE A 569 -8.95 -0.27 8.67
N GLU A 570 -9.87 -1.04 9.26
CA GLU A 570 -11.22 -1.21 8.73
C GLU A 570 -12.07 0.05 8.87
N ASN A 571 -11.88 0.82 9.93
CA ASN A 571 -12.67 2.04 10.20
C ASN A 571 -12.20 3.28 9.42
N ILE A 572 -10.98 3.26 8.91
CA ILE A 572 -10.40 4.34 8.12
C ILE A 572 -9.70 3.63 6.98
N ILE A 573 -9.67 4.15 5.76
CA ILE A 573 -8.51 3.81 4.94
C ILE A 573 -7.36 4.27 5.82
N ALA A 574 -7.03 3.38 6.69
CA ALA A 574 -6.12 3.40 7.80
C ALA A 574 -5.63 4.77 8.24
N SER A 575 -6.12 5.18 9.37
CA SER A 575 -5.38 6.15 10.17
C SER A 575 -4.24 5.41 10.85
N ASP A 576 -3.15 5.96 10.69
CA ASP A 576 -1.80 5.65 10.93
C ASP A 576 -1.26 5.61 12.32
N ASN A 577 -0.12 5.05 12.35
CA ASN A 577 1.02 5.17 13.24
C ASN A 577 1.20 4.05 14.27
N ALA A 578 1.70 2.96 13.76
CA ALA A 578 2.79 2.33 14.46
C ALA A 578 3.84 1.88 13.45
N SER A 579 4.45 2.84 12.82
CA SER A 579 5.85 2.66 12.42
C SER A 579 6.60 2.44 13.74
N ILE A 580 7.39 1.38 13.81
CA ILE A 580 8.34 1.12 14.90
C ILE A 580 9.21 2.36 15.23
N LYS A 581 9.19 3.38 14.38
CA LYS A 581 9.87 4.67 14.55
C LYS A 581 9.21 5.63 15.55
N SER A 582 8.01 5.36 16.02
CA SER A 582 7.30 6.19 17.01
C SER A 582 6.91 5.43 18.28
N LEU A 583 7.72 4.44 18.69
CA LEU A 583 7.53 3.72 19.94
C LEU A 583 7.55 4.68 21.11
N THR A 584 6.54 4.56 21.97
CA THR A 584 6.48 5.23 23.27
C THR A 584 7.05 4.32 24.36
N GLU A 585 7.35 4.87 25.53
CA GLU A 585 7.75 4.06 26.70
C GLU A 585 6.68 3.03 27.05
N ASN A 586 5.39 3.39 26.92
CA ASN A 586 4.27 2.48 27.13
C ASN A 586 4.28 1.29 26.17
N ASP A 587 4.70 1.48 24.90
CA ASP A 587 4.82 0.38 23.94
C ASP A 587 5.97 -0.56 24.32
N ILE A 588 7.08 -0.02 24.80
CA ILE A 588 8.22 -0.81 25.29
C ILE A 588 7.81 -1.63 26.51
N ASP A 589 7.15 -1.02 27.49
CA ASP A 589 6.62 -1.72 28.66
C ASP A 589 5.56 -2.75 28.30
N PHE A 590 4.69 -2.49 27.31
CA PHE A 590 3.74 -3.49 26.82
C PHE A 590 4.43 -4.68 26.16
N ILE A 591 5.48 -4.44 25.38
CA ILE A 591 6.16 -5.50 24.61
C ILE A 591 7.09 -6.33 25.49
N LEU A 592 7.80 -5.71 26.43
CA LEU A 592 8.84 -6.35 27.26
C LEU A 592 8.40 -6.56 28.72
N GLY A 593 7.34 -5.95 29.15
CA GLY A 593 6.80 -5.99 30.51
C GLY A 593 6.05 -7.26 30.92
#